data_5e45a1e2c870cfe19db3b86cde228a4d
#
_entry.id   5e45a1e2c870cfe19db3b86cde228a4d
#
_cell.length_a   1.000
_cell.length_b   1.000
_cell.length_c   1.000
_cell.angle_alpha   90.00
_cell.angle_beta   90.00
_cell.angle_gamma   90.00
#
_symmetry.space_group_name_H-M   'P 1'
#
loop_
_entity.id
_entity.type
_entity.pdbx_description
1 polymer ?
#
loop_
_entity_poly.entity_id
_entity_poly.type
_entity_poly.pdbx_seq_one_letter_code
_entity_poly.pdbx_strand_id
1 'polypeptide(L)'
;MKNKDKALEYLEKCLEMGYYRFSHIRIDHDMDFIRDTPEFKALITKYETATKIKFSQSRNHTSSNEEVTTEVPFTKENGICNVKCRINDLPLYFIFDTGASTVSLSMVEATFMMKNGYLDKKDVVGSQYFQDANGNISKGTIINIKNVDFGGLKLENVKASVVRNQKAPLLLGQSVLSRLGKIEIDNSKHVLRISQKSY
;
A
#
# COMPACT_ATOMS: atom_id res chain seq x y z
N MET A 1 8.91 29.54 6.87
CA MET A 1 9.78 29.01 7.94
C MET A 1 9.57 27.51 8.05
N LYS A 2 10.63 26.70 7.90
CA LYS A 2 10.55 25.24 8.11
C LYS A 2 10.36 24.97 9.60
N ASN A 3 9.30 24.26 9.98
CA ASN A 3 9.00 23.96 11.38
C ASN A 3 9.49 22.54 11.70
N LYS A 4 10.55 22.44 12.53
CA LYS A 4 11.20 21.20 12.93
C LYS A 4 10.23 20.22 13.59
N ASP A 5 9.45 20.70 14.56
CA ASP A 5 8.57 19.84 15.37
C ASP A 5 7.47 19.22 14.52
N LYS A 6 6.84 20.03 13.65
CA LYS A 6 5.85 19.53 12.71
C LYS A 6 6.43 18.54 11.71
N ALA A 7 7.65 18.76 11.23
CA ALA A 7 8.30 17.83 10.29
C ALA A 7 8.57 16.48 10.95
N LEU A 8 9.03 16.46 12.19
CA LEU A 8 9.25 15.23 12.96
C LEU A 8 7.91 14.52 13.25
N GLU A 9 6.88 15.26 13.63
CA GLU A 9 5.53 14.71 13.85
C GLU A 9 4.98 14.04 12.60
N TYR A 10 5.05 14.70 11.44
CA TYR A 10 4.59 14.11 10.18
C TYR A 10 5.43 12.91 9.73
N LEU A 11 6.75 12.98 9.95
CA LEU A 11 7.63 11.85 9.67
C LEU A 11 7.26 10.65 10.55
N GLU A 12 7.02 10.86 11.84
CA GLU A 12 6.60 9.79 12.75
C GLU A 12 5.28 9.18 12.31
N LYS A 13 4.28 9.97 11.96
CA LYS A 13 3.01 9.48 11.40
C LYS A 13 3.23 8.64 10.12
N CYS A 14 4.10 9.08 9.22
CA CYS A 14 4.45 8.29 8.03
C CYS A 14 5.07 6.94 8.39
N LEU A 15 5.96 6.91 9.37
CA LEU A 15 6.60 5.68 9.84
C LEU A 15 5.59 4.75 10.55
N GLU A 16 4.67 5.28 11.35
CA GLU A 16 3.55 4.55 11.95
C GLU A 16 2.64 3.93 10.89
N MET A 17 2.40 4.66 9.81
CA MET A 17 1.66 4.16 8.65
C MET A 17 2.44 3.11 7.84
N GLY A 18 3.71 2.84 8.17
CA GLY A 18 4.53 1.81 7.55
C GLY A 18 5.34 2.28 6.35
N TYR A 19 5.67 3.55 6.28
CA TYR A 19 6.63 4.06 5.32
C TYR A 19 8.06 3.73 5.79
N TYR A 20 8.65 2.65 5.26
CA TYR A 20 9.93 2.11 5.75
C TYR A 20 11.09 2.24 4.76
N ARG A 21 11.04 3.22 3.85
CA ARG A 21 12.19 3.52 2.96
C ARG A 21 13.24 4.36 3.67
N PHE A 22 13.85 3.80 4.70
CA PHE A 22 14.81 4.51 5.55
C PHE A 22 16.01 5.07 4.76
N SER A 23 16.49 4.37 3.73
CA SER A 23 17.54 4.87 2.84
C SER A 23 17.11 6.16 2.11
N HIS A 24 15.87 6.20 1.62
CA HIS A 24 15.33 7.39 0.96
C HIS A 24 15.16 8.54 1.95
N ILE A 25 14.58 8.30 3.12
CA ILE A 25 14.39 9.34 4.16
C ILE A 25 15.72 9.99 4.54
N ARG A 26 16.83 9.23 4.55
CA ARG A 26 18.16 9.73 4.91
C ARG A 26 18.79 10.64 3.86
N ILE A 27 18.37 10.57 2.60
CA ILE A 27 18.92 11.36 1.49
C ILE A 27 17.94 12.39 0.94
N ASP A 28 16.70 12.41 1.42
CA ASP A 28 15.66 13.31 0.95
C ASP A 28 15.98 14.76 1.34
N HIS A 29 16.08 15.63 0.35
CA HIS A 29 16.40 17.05 0.55
C HIS A 29 15.38 17.80 1.41
N ASP A 30 14.15 17.32 1.47
CA ASP A 30 13.13 17.89 2.36
C ASP A 30 13.44 17.67 3.83
N MET A 31 14.31 16.70 4.16
CA MET A 31 14.75 16.37 5.51
C MET A 31 16.07 17.07 5.91
N ASP A 32 16.75 17.78 5.02
CA ASP A 32 18.07 18.37 5.28
C ASP A 32 18.12 19.20 6.57
N PHE A 33 17.06 19.95 6.85
CA PHE A 33 17.01 20.85 8.01
C PHE A 33 16.77 20.15 9.36
N ILE A 34 16.42 18.85 9.35
CA ILE A 34 16.22 18.03 10.57
C ILE A 34 17.12 16.79 10.61
N ARG A 35 17.73 16.39 9.50
CA ARG A 35 18.46 15.12 9.33
C ARG A 35 19.52 14.87 10.39
N ASP A 36 20.26 15.91 10.77
CA ASP A 36 21.36 15.77 11.72
C ASP A 36 20.95 15.91 13.18
N THR A 37 19.67 16.19 13.43
CA THR A 37 19.15 16.34 14.80
C THR A 37 19.10 15.00 15.54
N PRO A 38 19.33 14.98 16.87
CA PRO A 38 19.23 13.78 17.68
C PRO A 38 17.85 13.13 17.58
N GLU A 39 16.78 13.93 17.52
CA GLU A 39 15.40 13.48 17.47
C GLU A 39 15.10 12.73 16.16
N PHE A 40 15.57 13.23 15.02
CA PHE A 40 15.44 12.55 13.73
C PHE A 40 16.17 11.20 13.76
N LYS A 41 17.43 11.18 14.24
CA LYS A 41 18.24 9.94 14.32
C LYS A 41 17.60 8.90 15.24
N ALA A 42 17.08 9.33 16.40
CA ALA A 42 16.37 8.45 17.33
C ALA A 42 15.09 7.88 16.72
N LEU A 43 14.31 8.73 16.03
CA LEU A 43 13.07 8.33 15.36
C LEU A 43 13.33 7.26 14.29
N ILE A 44 14.29 7.49 13.41
CA ILE A 44 14.66 6.53 12.37
C ILE A 44 15.13 5.22 12.97
N THR A 45 16.00 5.25 14.00
CA THR A 45 16.52 4.04 14.66
C THR A 45 15.39 3.23 15.32
N LYS A 46 14.46 3.89 16.02
CA LYS A 46 13.29 3.27 16.66
C LYS A 46 12.50 2.42 15.66
N TYR A 47 12.11 3.02 14.54
CA TYR A 47 11.26 2.34 13.55
C TYR A 47 12.02 1.34 12.68
N GLU A 48 13.29 1.57 12.37
CA GLU A 48 14.14 0.62 11.64
C GLU A 48 14.36 -0.66 12.44
N THR A 49 14.61 -0.53 13.75
CA THR A 49 14.76 -1.67 14.66
C THR A 49 13.45 -2.46 14.80
N ALA A 50 12.35 -1.76 15.05
CA ALA A 50 11.03 -2.38 15.14
C ALA A 50 10.63 -3.13 13.86
N THR A 51 10.99 -2.58 12.70
CA THR A 51 10.75 -3.21 11.41
C THR A 51 11.57 -4.48 11.24
N LYS A 52 12.86 -4.47 11.60
CA LYS A 52 13.73 -5.65 11.53
C LYS A 52 13.20 -6.80 12.42
N ILE A 53 12.71 -6.48 13.63
CA ILE A 53 12.14 -7.47 14.55
C ILE A 53 10.86 -8.09 13.95
N LYS A 54 9.95 -7.28 13.39
CA LYS A 54 8.74 -7.80 12.73
C LYS A 54 9.07 -8.76 11.57
N PHE A 55 10.06 -8.43 10.74
CA PHE A 55 10.47 -9.28 9.63
C PHE A 55 11.21 -10.55 10.05
N SER A 56 11.93 -10.55 11.19
CA SER A 56 12.59 -11.76 11.72
C SER A 56 11.59 -12.72 12.36
N GLN A 57 10.55 -12.22 13.02
CA GLN A 57 9.50 -13.06 13.63
C GLN A 57 8.61 -13.75 12.58
N SER A 58 8.41 -13.14 11.41
CA SER A 58 7.65 -13.74 10.30
C SER A 58 8.40 -14.91 9.61
N ARG A 59 9.68 -15.15 9.92
CA ARG A 59 10.49 -16.23 9.31
C ARG A 59 10.51 -17.53 10.11
N ASN A 60 9.97 -17.57 11.32
CA ASN A 60 10.11 -18.71 12.24
C ASN A 60 8.90 -19.65 12.31
N HIS A 61 8.00 -19.63 11.32
CA HIS A 61 6.98 -20.67 11.20
C HIS A 61 7.22 -21.50 9.94
N THR A 62 7.96 -22.60 10.12
CA THR A 62 8.10 -23.64 9.11
C THR A 62 7.40 -24.92 9.56
N SER A 63 6.67 -25.48 8.62
CA SER A 63 6.24 -26.88 8.46
C SER A 63 5.18 -27.46 9.40
N SER A 64 3.95 -27.41 8.92
CA SER A 64 2.99 -28.51 8.89
C SER A 64 1.97 -28.16 7.80
N ASN A 65 1.26 -29.13 7.22
CA ASN A 65 0.20 -28.98 6.20
C ASN A 65 -1.00 -28.16 6.72
N GLU A 66 -0.77 -27.01 7.33
CA GLU A 66 -1.77 -26.12 7.86
C GLU A 66 -2.01 -24.98 6.88
N GLU A 67 -3.27 -24.76 6.56
CA GLU A 67 -3.75 -23.61 5.80
C GLU A 67 -3.25 -22.33 6.53
N VAL A 68 -2.31 -21.62 5.93
CA VAL A 68 -1.76 -20.39 6.54
C VAL A 68 -2.80 -19.30 6.42
N THR A 69 -3.31 -18.87 7.55
CA THR A 69 -4.29 -17.78 7.61
C THR A 69 -3.62 -16.48 8.04
N THR A 70 -3.74 -15.45 7.21
CA THR A 70 -3.29 -14.09 7.50
C THR A 70 -4.48 -13.21 7.84
N GLU A 71 -4.41 -12.47 8.94
CA GLU A 71 -5.44 -11.49 9.32
C GLU A 71 -4.99 -10.08 8.93
N VAL A 72 -5.80 -9.39 8.13
CA VAL A 72 -5.56 -8.01 7.70
C VAL A 72 -6.65 -7.11 8.29
N PRO A 73 -6.31 -6.15 9.16
CA PRO A 73 -7.30 -5.27 9.76
C PRO A 73 -7.86 -4.30 8.71
N PHE A 74 -9.15 -3.95 8.87
CA PHE A 74 -9.80 -2.90 8.11
C PHE A 74 -10.53 -1.91 9.02
N THR A 75 -10.71 -0.70 8.54
CA THR A 75 -11.63 0.28 9.14
C THR A 75 -12.92 0.34 8.31
N LYS A 76 -14.05 0.59 8.98
CA LYS A 76 -15.35 0.67 8.30
C LYS A 76 -15.93 2.07 8.49
N GLU A 77 -16.10 2.79 7.40
CA GLU A 77 -16.71 4.12 7.37
C GLU A 77 -17.86 4.14 6.37
N ASN A 78 -19.05 4.52 6.81
CA ASN A 78 -20.25 4.56 5.97
C ASN A 78 -20.53 3.25 5.20
N GLY A 79 -20.23 2.11 5.82
CA GLY A 79 -20.38 0.79 5.19
C GLY A 79 -19.22 0.38 4.28
N ILE A 80 -18.25 1.25 4.02
CA ILE A 80 -17.09 1.01 3.17
C ILE A 80 -15.94 0.45 4.01
N CYS A 81 -15.34 -0.65 3.55
CA CYS A 81 -14.16 -1.25 4.17
C CYS A 81 -12.89 -0.63 3.60
N ASN A 82 -12.12 0.06 4.43
CA ASN A 82 -10.83 0.63 4.07
C ASN A 82 -9.70 -0.24 4.61
N VAL A 83 -8.78 -0.63 3.75
CA VAL A 83 -7.64 -1.49 4.03
C VAL A 83 -6.33 -0.79 3.71
N LYS A 84 -5.31 -1.09 4.50
CA LYS A 84 -3.95 -0.63 4.23
C LYS A 84 -3.26 -1.61 3.29
N CYS A 85 -2.68 -1.09 2.21
CA CYS A 85 -1.90 -1.88 1.27
C CYS A 85 -0.67 -1.08 0.83
N ARG A 86 0.47 -1.76 0.65
CA ARG A 86 1.69 -1.11 0.15
C ARG A 86 1.84 -1.41 -1.33
N ILE A 87 2.06 -0.37 -2.11
CA ILE A 87 2.29 -0.46 -3.55
C ILE A 87 3.68 0.10 -3.85
N ASN A 88 4.58 -0.73 -4.39
CA ASN A 88 5.99 -0.39 -4.64
C ASN A 88 6.61 0.30 -3.41
N ASP A 89 6.37 -0.26 -2.21
CA ASP A 89 6.79 0.25 -0.90
C ASP A 89 6.08 1.52 -0.39
N LEU A 90 5.16 2.10 -1.15
CA LEU A 90 4.34 3.22 -0.71
C LEU A 90 3.09 2.69 0.02
N PRO A 91 2.91 2.99 1.32
CA PRO A 91 1.69 2.63 2.04
C PRO A 91 0.55 3.58 1.64
N LEU A 92 -0.57 2.99 1.24
CA LEU A 92 -1.79 3.68 0.85
C LEU A 92 -3.00 3.01 1.49
N TYR A 93 -4.10 3.74 1.58
CA TYR A 93 -5.39 3.19 1.98
C TYR A 93 -6.27 3.00 0.76
N PHE A 94 -6.89 1.83 0.69
CA PHE A 94 -7.75 1.42 -0.42
C PHE A 94 -9.11 1.02 0.10
N ILE A 95 -10.14 1.29 -0.69
CA ILE A 95 -11.42 0.62 -0.52
C ILE A 95 -11.24 -0.83 -0.96
N PHE A 96 -11.59 -1.78 -0.09
CA PHE A 96 -11.68 -3.19 -0.44
C PHE A 96 -12.91 -3.38 -1.35
N ASP A 97 -12.67 -3.57 -2.65
CA ASP A 97 -13.73 -3.57 -3.66
C ASP A 97 -13.67 -4.83 -4.53
N THR A 98 -14.55 -5.78 -4.24
CA THR A 98 -14.67 -7.02 -5.00
C THR A 98 -15.28 -6.82 -6.39
N GLY A 99 -15.92 -5.69 -6.66
CA GLY A 99 -16.51 -5.33 -7.95
C GLY A 99 -15.52 -4.66 -8.91
N ALA A 100 -14.40 -4.11 -8.39
CA ALA A 100 -13.38 -3.52 -9.24
C ALA A 100 -12.51 -4.62 -9.89
N SER A 101 -12.32 -4.55 -11.21
CA SER A 101 -11.51 -5.54 -11.94
C SER A 101 -10.01 -5.42 -11.69
N THR A 102 -9.53 -4.22 -11.37
CA THR A 102 -8.09 -3.93 -11.12
C THR A 102 -7.92 -3.07 -9.87
N VAL A 103 -6.69 -3.01 -9.36
CA VAL A 103 -6.31 -1.90 -8.47
C VAL A 103 -6.54 -0.61 -9.23
N SER A 104 -7.19 0.37 -8.59
CA SER A 104 -7.42 1.70 -9.17
C SER A 104 -6.71 2.77 -8.36
N LEU A 105 -5.94 3.60 -9.06
CA LEU A 105 -5.28 4.78 -8.52
C LEU A 105 -5.87 6.03 -9.16
N SER A 106 -5.90 7.15 -8.42
CA SER A 106 -6.20 8.43 -9.04
C SER A 106 -4.96 8.99 -9.75
N MET A 107 -5.17 10.00 -10.59
CA MET A 107 -4.08 10.70 -11.26
C MET A 107 -3.14 11.38 -10.24
N VAL A 108 -3.65 11.77 -9.07
CA VAL A 108 -2.85 12.43 -8.02
C VAL A 108 -1.82 11.46 -7.45
N GLU A 109 -2.26 10.27 -7.01
CA GLU A 109 -1.37 9.24 -6.47
C GLU A 109 -0.37 8.75 -7.53
N ALA A 110 -0.84 8.49 -8.75
CA ALA A 110 0.05 8.06 -9.82
C ALA A 110 1.13 9.11 -10.15
N THR A 111 0.75 10.40 -10.17
CA THR A 111 1.71 11.49 -10.38
C THR A 111 2.71 11.60 -9.23
N PHE A 112 2.24 11.49 -7.98
CA PHE A 112 3.11 11.45 -6.82
C PHE A 112 4.08 10.27 -6.89
N MET A 113 3.60 9.09 -7.22
CA MET A 113 4.41 7.88 -7.35
C MET A 113 5.49 8.03 -8.44
N MET A 114 5.15 8.62 -9.59
CA MET A 114 6.10 8.88 -10.67
C MET A 114 7.19 9.89 -10.24
N LYS A 115 6.80 10.98 -9.59
CA LYS A 115 7.74 12.02 -9.13
C LYS A 115 8.71 11.51 -8.05
N ASN A 116 8.27 10.55 -7.24
CA ASN A 116 9.04 10.03 -6.11
C ASN A 116 9.67 8.65 -6.37
N GLY A 117 9.69 8.20 -7.64
CA GLY A 117 10.38 6.97 -8.04
C GLY A 117 9.70 5.68 -7.60
N TYR A 118 8.43 5.73 -7.20
CA TYR A 118 7.61 4.54 -6.95
C TYR A 118 7.06 3.91 -8.23
N LEU A 119 6.96 4.70 -9.30
CA LEU A 119 6.61 4.27 -10.65
C LEU A 119 7.57 4.90 -11.65
N ASP A 120 7.88 4.17 -12.70
CA ASP A 120 8.67 4.62 -13.85
C ASP A 120 7.81 4.71 -15.11
N LYS A 121 8.26 5.44 -16.12
CA LYS A 121 7.61 5.46 -17.45
C LYS A 121 7.47 4.07 -18.07
N LYS A 122 8.43 3.18 -17.81
CA LYS A 122 8.40 1.78 -18.30
C LYS A 122 7.30 0.94 -17.64
N ASP A 123 6.77 1.37 -16.50
CA ASP A 123 5.67 0.68 -15.82
C ASP A 123 4.31 1.02 -16.47
N VAL A 124 4.27 2.01 -17.38
CA VAL A 124 3.07 2.33 -18.17
C VAL A 124 2.95 1.34 -19.32
N VAL A 125 1.90 0.51 -19.26
CA VAL A 125 1.66 -0.57 -20.24
C VAL A 125 0.81 -0.10 -21.43
N GLY A 126 -0.10 0.85 -21.19
CA GLY A 126 -1.00 1.34 -22.24
C GLY A 126 -2.23 2.05 -21.69
N SER A 127 -3.33 1.95 -22.42
CA SER A 127 -4.61 2.52 -21.99
C SER A 127 -5.76 1.56 -22.30
N GLN A 128 -6.82 1.64 -21.49
CA GLN A 128 -8.03 0.83 -21.63
C GLN A 128 -9.25 1.68 -21.29
N TYR A 129 -10.41 1.31 -21.87
CA TYR A 129 -11.69 1.90 -21.49
C TYR A 129 -12.25 1.13 -20.29
N PHE A 130 -12.78 1.87 -19.31
CA PHE A 130 -13.43 1.37 -18.12
C PHE A 130 -14.85 1.88 -18.07
N GLN A 131 -15.77 1.05 -17.61
CA GLN A 131 -17.13 1.42 -17.32
C GLN A 131 -17.31 1.51 -15.81
N ASP A 132 -17.86 2.62 -15.32
CA ASP A 132 -18.24 2.78 -13.91
C ASP A 132 -19.61 2.14 -13.61
N ALA A 133 -20.00 2.12 -12.34
CA ALA A 133 -21.28 1.57 -11.91
C ALA A 133 -22.51 2.29 -12.48
N ASN A 134 -22.34 3.52 -12.99
CA ASN A 134 -23.40 4.30 -13.64
C ASN A 134 -23.44 4.09 -15.15
N GLY A 135 -22.57 3.22 -15.68
CA GLY A 135 -22.48 2.96 -17.12
C GLY A 135 -21.60 3.95 -17.90
N ASN A 136 -20.99 4.95 -17.27
CA ASN A 136 -20.12 5.91 -17.95
C ASN A 136 -18.82 5.23 -18.39
N ILE A 137 -18.43 5.48 -19.62
CA ILE A 137 -17.17 4.95 -20.17
C ILE A 137 -16.09 6.02 -20.10
N SER A 138 -14.97 5.70 -19.50
CA SER A 138 -13.80 6.56 -19.40
C SER A 138 -12.54 5.84 -19.82
N LYS A 139 -11.58 6.58 -20.41
CA LYS A 139 -10.27 6.05 -20.75
C LYS A 139 -9.32 6.21 -19.56
N GLY A 140 -8.75 5.12 -19.08
CA GLY A 140 -7.71 5.11 -18.05
C GLY A 140 -6.38 4.62 -18.60
N THR A 141 -5.31 4.93 -17.89
CA THR A 141 -3.96 4.43 -18.15
C THR A 141 -3.75 3.11 -17.40
N ILE A 142 -3.21 2.11 -18.07
CA ILE A 142 -2.83 0.84 -17.46
C ILE A 142 -1.37 0.92 -17.06
N ILE A 143 -1.09 0.54 -15.83
CA ILE A 143 0.26 0.44 -15.28
C ILE A 143 0.50 -0.96 -14.71
N ASN A 144 1.77 -1.36 -14.65
CA ASN A 144 2.23 -2.52 -13.91
C ASN A 144 2.81 -2.08 -12.57
N ILE A 145 2.23 -2.56 -11.48
CA ILE A 145 2.78 -2.39 -10.13
C ILE A 145 3.74 -3.55 -9.89
N LYS A 146 5.00 -3.25 -9.61
CA LYS A 146 6.04 -4.27 -9.42
C LYS A 146 5.78 -5.10 -8.18
N ASN A 147 5.46 -4.43 -7.07
CA ASN A 147 5.28 -5.08 -5.76
C ASN A 147 4.02 -4.55 -5.07
N VAL A 148 3.20 -5.47 -4.61
CA VAL A 148 2.07 -5.22 -3.72
C VAL A 148 2.28 -6.03 -2.45
N ASP A 149 2.18 -5.38 -1.28
CA ASP A 149 2.21 -6.03 0.02
C ASP A 149 0.88 -5.75 0.73
N PHE A 150 0.10 -6.80 0.92
CA PHE A 150 -1.19 -6.75 1.58
C PHE A 150 -1.18 -7.63 2.81
N GLY A 151 -0.99 -7.02 3.98
CA GLY A 151 -0.91 -7.75 5.25
C GLY A 151 0.28 -8.70 5.36
N GLY A 152 1.37 -8.45 4.64
CA GLY A 152 2.53 -9.34 4.56
C GLY A 152 2.49 -10.32 3.38
N LEU A 153 1.34 -10.45 2.71
CA LEU A 153 1.21 -11.24 1.48
C LEU A 153 1.75 -10.41 0.31
N LYS A 154 2.78 -10.94 -0.35
CA LYS A 154 3.48 -10.24 -1.43
C LYS A 154 3.04 -10.74 -2.79
N LEU A 155 2.66 -9.82 -3.65
CA LEU A 155 2.34 -10.08 -5.05
C LEU A 155 3.23 -9.22 -5.94
N GLU A 156 3.66 -9.80 -7.04
CA GLU A 156 4.45 -9.11 -8.06
C GLU A 156 3.66 -8.92 -9.35
N ASN A 157 4.02 -7.91 -10.12
CA ASN A 157 3.48 -7.65 -11.44
C ASN A 157 1.94 -7.57 -11.44
N VAL A 158 1.42 -6.65 -10.64
CA VAL A 158 -0.02 -6.44 -10.50
C VAL A 158 -0.48 -5.37 -11.48
N LYS A 159 -1.46 -5.72 -12.32
CA LYS A 159 -2.12 -4.77 -13.22
C LYS A 159 -2.95 -3.78 -12.41
N ALA A 160 -2.75 -2.49 -12.69
CA ALA A 160 -3.55 -1.41 -12.11
C ALA A 160 -4.01 -0.42 -13.18
N SER A 161 -5.06 0.31 -12.87
CA SER A 161 -5.57 1.41 -13.69
C SER A 161 -5.35 2.75 -13.00
N VAL A 162 -4.98 3.75 -13.77
CA VAL A 162 -4.93 5.14 -13.33
C VAL A 162 -6.09 5.87 -13.99
N VAL A 163 -7.03 6.34 -13.17
CA VAL A 163 -8.20 7.11 -13.65
C VAL A 163 -7.91 8.60 -13.62
N ARG A 164 -8.44 9.33 -14.59
CA ARG A 164 -8.19 10.78 -14.73
C ARG A 164 -8.83 11.62 -13.64
N ASN A 165 -9.86 11.09 -12.98
CA ASN A 165 -10.52 11.80 -11.89
C ASN A 165 -9.59 11.89 -10.68
N GLN A 166 -9.23 13.12 -10.32
CA GLN A 166 -8.33 13.41 -9.19
C GLN A 166 -8.93 13.08 -7.82
N LYS A 167 -10.25 12.98 -7.72
CA LYS A 167 -10.99 12.63 -6.50
C LYS A 167 -11.46 11.18 -6.49
N ALA A 168 -11.05 10.38 -7.46
CA ALA A 168 -11.42 8.97 -7.49
C ALA A 168 -10.83 8.23 -6.27
N PRO A 169 -11.61 7.41 -5.59
CA PRO A 169 -11.09 6.62 -4.50
C PRO A 169 -10.09 5.58 -5.04
N LEU A 170 -9.15 5.21 -4.18
CA LEU A 170 -8.25 4.10 -4.44
C LEU A 170 -9.01 2.80 -4.19
N LEU A 171 -9.02 1.89 -5.17
CA LEU A 171 -9.73 0.62 -5.08
C LEU A 171 -8.74 -0.55 -5.08
N LEU A 172 -8.87 -1.46 -4.14
CA LEU A 172 -8.16 -2.74 -4.14
C LEU A 172 -9.06 -3.78 -4.79
N GLY A 173 -8.83 -4.02 -6.08
CA GLY A 173 -9.70 -4.85 -6.92
C GLY A 173 -9.15 -6.24 -7.23
N GLN A 174 -9.80 -6.93 -8.15
CA GLN A 174 -9.57 -8.36 -8.48
C GLN A 174 -8.14 -8.67 -8.96
N SER A 175 -7.42 -7.72 -9.55
CA SER A 175 -6.01 -7.94 -9.91
C SER A 175 -5.10 -8.28 -8.72
N VAL A 176 -5.52 -7.97 -7.49
CA VAL A 176 -4.92 -8.40 -6.23
C VAL A 176 -5.76 -9.51 -5.59
N LEU A 177 -7.06 -9.26 -5.37
CA LEU A 177 -7.91 -10.11 -4.54
C LEU A 177 -8.00 -11.55 -5.03
N SER A 178 -8.09 -11.77 -6.35
CA SER A 178 -8.13 -13.12 -6.94
C SER A 178 -6.84 -13.94 -6.77
N ARG A 179 -5.74 -13.27 -6.40
CA ARG A 179 -4.42 -13.92 -6.21
C ARG A 179 -4.11 -14.22 -4.74
N LEU A 180 -4.95 -13.77 -3.82
CA LEU A 180 -4.73 -13.93 -2.38
C LEU A 180 -5.26 -15.26 -1.81
N GLY A 181 -6.06 -16.01 -2.56
CA GLY A 181 -6.73 -17.22 -2.09
C GLY A 181 -8.13 -16.94 -1.55
N LYS A 182 -8.54 -17.68 -0.51
CA LYS A 182 -9.88 -17.51 0.11
C LYS A 182 -9.84 -16.31 1.04
N ILE A 183 -10.79 -15.39 0.88
CA ILE A 183 -10.93 -14.20 1.74
C ILE A 183 -12.27 -14.29 2.48
N GLU A 184 -12.20 -14.21 3.80
CA GLU A 184 -13.35 -14.11 4.69
C GLU A 184 -13.38 -12.75 5.37
N ILE A 185 -14.54 -12.11 5.45
CA ILE A 185 -14.72 -10.83 6.12
C ILE A 185 -15.30 -11.07 7.51
N ASP A 186 -14.51 -10.84 8.56
CA ASP A 186 -15.01 -10.85 9.94
C ASP A 186 -15.38 -9.42 10.36
N ASN A 187 -16.65 -9.10 10.23
CA ASN A 187 -17.17 -7.79 10.58
C ASN A 187 -17.16 -7.52 12.10
N SER A 188 -17.12 -8.56 12.93
CA SER A 188 -17.11 -8.41 14.39
C SER A 188 -15.72 -8.00 14.89
N LYS A 189 -14.68 -8.54 14.29
CA LYS A 189 -13.28 -8.24 14.62
C LYS A 189 -12.66 -7.16 13.74
N HIS A 190 -13.36 -6.73 12.69
CA HIS A 190 -12.84 -5.83 11.65
C HIS A 190 -11.54 -6.33 11.02
N VAL A 191 -11.52 -7.61 10.63
CA VAL A 191 -10.39 -8.23 9.94
C VAL A 191 -10.83 -9.00 8.69
N LEU A 192 -9.97 -9.00 7.68
CA LEU A 192 -10.04 -9.93 6.55
C LEU A 192 -9.16 -11.13 6.90
N ARG A 193 -9.71 -12.34 6.87
CA ARG A 193 -8.94 -13.58 6.98
C ARG A 193 -8.63 -14.09 5.60
N ILE A 194 -7.36 -14.25 5.30
CA ILE A 194 -6.88 -14.70 4.00
C ILE A 194 -6.20 -16.05 4.18
N SER A 195 -6.80 -17.09 3.62
CA SER A 195 -6.28 -18.46 3.67
C SER A 195 -5.63 -18.82 2.34
N GLN A 196 -4.35 -19.21 2.40
CA GLN A 196 -3.58 -19.71 1.27
C GLN A 196 -3.30 -21.20 1.44
N LYS A 197 -3.49 -21.99 0.37
CA LYS A 197 -3.04 -23.38 0.37
C LYS A 197 -1.51 -23.41 0.25
N SER A 198 -0.84 -24.05 1.19
CA SER A 198 0.56 -24.46 1.00
C SER A 198 0.63 -25.46 -0.15
N TYR A 199 1.40 -25.17 -1.18
CA TYR A 199 1.78 -26.12 -2.23
C TYR A 199 3.13 -26.70 -1.91
#